data_105889a780f9050a1cc55f11b55c2cbf
#
_entry.id   105889a780f9050a1cc55f11b55c2cbf
#
_cell.length_a   1.000
_cell.length_b   1.000
_cell.length_c   1.000
_cell.angle_alpha   90.00
_cell.angle_beta   90.00
_cell.angle_gamma   90.00
#
_symmetry.space_group_name_H-M   'P 1'
#
loop_
_entity.id
_entity.type
_entity.pdbx_description
1 polymer ?
#
loop_
_entity_poly.entity_id
_entity_poly.type
_entity_poly.pdbx_seq_one_letter_code
_entity_poly.pdbx_strand_id
1 'polypeptide(L)'
;MKVGVLFSGGKDSYLALQYASEVHEITCLLTLESKKEDSWMFHTPAIEWTKLQAEAMQINHLIKRTSGVKEEELNDLRDILESAVSKYSIGGIVTGAIASVYQSSRIQKICNDLGLWCFNPLWQMPQKDLLQDLLSKDIASIITGVAAEPFDDSWLGRSIDSRCVDNLMALELSHRINPAGEGGEIESFVINAPLFNKYINITSYQKHYSNFSGRLEIKEAFLE
;
A
#
# COMPACT_ATOMS: atom_id res chain seq x y z
N MET A 1 -15.33 -15.87 -2.24
CA MET A 1 -15.50 -15.81 -0.77
C MET A 1 -15.39 -14.37 -0.31
N LYS A 2 -15.82 -14.07 0.92
CA LYS A 2 -15.60 -12.77 1.56
C LYS A 2 -14.15 -12.65 2.02
N VAL A 3 -13.48 -11.56 1.65
CA VAL A 3 -12.08 -11.31 2.06
C VAL A 3 -11.91 -9.90 2.60
N GLY A 4 -10.96 -9.75 3.53
CA GLY A 4 -10.41 -8.48 3.94
C GLY A 4 -9.10 -8.19 3.20
N VAL A 5 -8.74 -6.93 3.03
CA VAL A 5 -7.48 -6.53 2.39
C VAL A 5 -6.63 -5.77 3.38
N LEU A 6 -5.38 -6.21 3.60
CA LEU A 6 -4.38 -5.39 4.29
C LEU A 6 -4.01 -4.22 3.39
N PHE A 7 -4.39 -3.01 3.80
CA PHE A 7 -4.44 -1.85 2.95
C PHE A 7 -3.62 -0.69 3.51
N SER A 8 -2.55 -0.34 2.81
CA SER A 8 -1.67 0.78 3.16
C SER A 8 -1.98 2.06 2.37
N GLY A 9 -2.86 1.99 1.38
CA GLY A 9 -3.16 3.10 0.48
C GLY A 9 -2.17 3.27 -0.67
N GLY A 10 -1.08 2.52 -0.66
CA GLY A 10 -0.08 2.50 -1.73
C GLY A 10 -0.49 1.63 -2.93
N LYS A 11 0.22 1.80 -4.02
CA LYS A 11 -0.03 1.13 -5.30
C LYS A 11 -0.15 -0.40 -5.20
N ASP A 12 0.71 -1.03 -4.36
CA ASP A 12 0.78 -2.50 -4.28
C ASP A 12 -0.43 -3.07 -3.53
N SER A 13 -0.79 -2.46 -2.40
CA SER A 13 -1.98 -2.87 -1.65
C SER A 13 -3.27 -2.65 -2.46
N TYR A 14 -3.33 -1.58 -3.26
CA TYR A 14 -4.46 -1.33 -4.15
C TYR A 14 -4.48 -2.31 -5.33
N LEU A 15 -3.35 -2.57 -5.99
CA LEU A 15 -3.28 -3.51 -7.10
C LEU A 15 -3.67 -4.93 -6.65
N ALA A 16 -3.22 -5.35 -5.46
CA ALA A 16 -3.64 -6.62 -4.87
C ALA A 16 -5.14 -6.67 -4.60
N LEU A 17 -5.73 -5.58 -4.10
CA LEU A 17 -7.17 -5.42 -3.93
C LEU A 17 -7.91 -5.55 -5.27
N GLN A 18 -7.41 -4.87 -6.32
CA GLN A 18 -7.99 -4.91 -7.66
C GLN A 18 -8.03 -6.33 -8.21
N TYR A 19 -6.93 -7.08 -8.14
CA TYR A 19 -6.89 -8.49 -8.54
C TYR A 19 -7.84 -9.37 -7.72
N ALA A 20 -7.87 -9.18 -6.41
CA ALA A 20 -8.75 -9.95 -5.55
C ALA A 20 -10.23 -9.67 -5.83
N SER A 21 -10.59 -8.44 -6.20
CA SER A 21 -11.96 -8.05 -6.53
C SER A 21 -12.56 -8.76 -7.74
N GLU A 22 -11.70 -9.27 -8.64
CA GLU A 22 -12.13 -10.01 -9.83
C GLU A 22 -12.69 -11.42 -9.48
N VAL A 23 -12.28 -11.98 -8.33
CA VAL A 23 -12.60 -13.37 -7.95
C VAL A 23 -13.16 -13.54 -6.54
N HIS A 24 -13.14 -12.47 -5.73
CA HIS A 24 -13.60 -12.47 -4.34
C HIS A 24 -14.47 -11.23 -4.06
N GLU A 25 -15.30 -11.33 -3.02
CA GLU A 25 -16.03 -10.21 -2.45
C GLU A 25 -15.13 -9.45 -1.47
N ILE A 26 -14.73 -8.25 -1.81
CA ILE A 26 -13.97 -7.36 -0.91
C ILE A 26 -14.92 -6.78 0.12
N THR A 27 -14.81 -7.23 1.36
CA THR A 27 -15.76 -6.88 2.42
C THR A 27 -15.27 -5.74 3.29
N CYS A 28 -13.96 -5.67 3.54
CA CYS A 28 -13.36 -4.61 4.35
C CYS A 28 -11.88 -4.39 4.01
N LEU A 29 -11.42 -3.18 4.30
CA LEU A 29 -10.01 -2.80 4.31
C LEU A 29 -9.50 -2.81 5.75
N LEU A 30 -8.25 -3.21 5.95
CA LEU A 30 -7.60 -3.33 7.24
C LEU A 30 -6.30 -2.55 7.21
N THR A 31 -6.22 -1.49 7.99
CA THR A 31 -5.04 -0.61 8.04
C THR A 31 -4.43 -0.62 9.43
N LEU A 32 -3.13 -0.88 9.52
CA LEU A 32 -2.36 -0.68 10.74
C LEU A 32 -1.61 0.65 10.63
N GLU A 33 -1.95 1.58 11.51
CA GLU A 33 -1.35 2.92 11.58
C GLU A 33 -0.23 2.90 12.63
N SER A 34 1.03 2.87 12.18
CA SER A 34 2.18 2.90 13.08
C SER A 34 2.45 4.31 13.59
N LYS A 35 2.76 4.41 14.92
CA LYS A 35 3.21 5.66 15.52
C LYS A 35 4.68 5.98 15.24
N LYS A 36 5.46 4.98 14.83
CA LYS A 36 6.89 5.13 14.52
C LYS A 36 7.11 5.21 13.02
N GLU A 37 7.94 6.16 12.62
CA GLU A 37 8.32 6.37 11.21
C GLU A 37 9.19 5.24 10.64
N ASP A 38 9.79 4.41 11.49
CA ASP A 38 10.71 3.31 11.15
C ASP A 38 10.12 1.91 11.39
N SER A 39 8.78 1.78 11.39
CA SER A 39 8.13 0.46 11.46
C SER A 39 8.47 -0.39 10.23
N TRP A 40 8.93 -1.62 10.46
CA TRP A 40 9.35 -2.55 9.40
C TRP A 40 8.22 -3.12 8.57
N MET A 41 6.97 -3.07 9.04
CA MET A 41 5.83 -3.69 8.37
C MET A 41 4.75 -2.71 7.94
N PHE A 42 4.55 -1.63 8.69
CA PHE A 42 3.34 -0.81 8.59
C PHE A 42 3.60 0.70 8.53
N HIS A 43 4.84 1.11 8.24
CA HIS A 43 5.10 2.51 7.98
C HIS A 43 4.83 2.82 6.51
N THR A 44 3.90 3.74 6.26
CA THR A 44 3.63 4.25 4.92
C THR A 44 3.30 5.74 5.04
N PRO A 45 4.02 6.62 4.35
CA PRO A 45 3.61 8.01 4.22
C PRO A 45 2.15 8.08 3.75
N ALA A 46 1.38 9.00 4.30
CA ALA A 46 -0.03 9.19 3.97
C ALA A 46 -0.99 8.07 4.43
N ILE A 47 -0.59 7.21 5.37
CA ILE A 47 -1.44 6.12 5.89
C ILE A 47 -2.77 6.62 6.49
N GLU A 48 -2.78 7.80 7.09
CA GLU A 48 -3.96 8.45 7.66
C GLU A 48 -5.03 8.79 6.61
N TRP A 49 -4.63 8.91 5.34
CA TRP A 49 -5.51 9.21 4.22
C TRP A 49 -6.20 7.98 3.60
N THR A 50 -5.87 6.78 4.10
CA THR A 50 -6.56 5.54 3.69
C THR A 50 -8.06 5.57 3.97
N LYS A 51 -8.50 6.41 4.92
CA LYS A 51 -9.93 6.65 5.19
C LYS A 51 -10.65 7.24 3.99
N LEU A 52 -10.04 8.22 3.32
CA LEU A 52 -10.58 8.82 2.11
C LEU A 52 -10.65 7.80 0.96
N GLN A 53 -9.64 6.93 0.83
CA GLN A 53 -9.66 5.88 -0.17
C GLN A 53 -10.78 4.86 0.10
N ALA A 54 -10.97 4.46 1.35
CA ALA A 54 -12.05 3.55 1.75
C ALA A 54 -13.44 4.18 1.47
N GLU A 55 -13.60 5.48 1.76
CA GLU A 55 -14.81 6.24 1.45
C GLU A 55 -15.04 6.35 -0.07
N ALA A 56 -13.99 6.64 -0.86
CA ALA A 56 -14.04 6.68 -2.31
C ALA A 56 -14.52 5.35 -2.93
N MET A 57 -14.11 4.23 -2.35
CA MET A 57 -14.50 2.87 -2.76
C MET A 57 -15.82 2.39 -2.13
N GLN A 58 -16.34 3.09 -1.12
CA GLN A 58 -17.49 2.67 -0.31
C GLN A 58 -17.29 1.29 0.33
N ILE A 59 -16.06 0.98 0.74
CA ILE A 59 -15.70 -0.28 1.41
C ILE A 59 -15.52 -0.01 2.91
N ASN A 60 -16.01 -0.95 3.75
CA ASN A 60 -15.81 -0.86 5.20
C ASN A 60 -14.32 -0.77 5.54
N HIS A 61 -13.96 0.04 6.51
CA HIS A 61 -12.57 0.23 6.92
C HIS A 61 -12.39 0.01 8.42
N LEU A 62 -11.46 -0.86 8.77
CA LEU A 62 -10.97 -1.04 10.12
C LEU A 62 -9.55 -0.48 10.21
N ILE A 63 -9.31 0.35 11.21
CA ILE A 63 -8.00 0.93 11.48
C ILE A 63 -7.58 0.55 12.88
N LYS A 64 -6.37 0.04 13.04
CA LYS A 64 -5.77 -0.21 14.33
C LYS A 64 -4.44 0.53 14.43
N ARG A 65 -4.25 1.26 15.54
CA ARG A 65 -2.99 1.92 15.84
C ARG A 65 -2.04 0.93 16.48
N THR A 66 -0.80 0.90 16.02
CA THR A 66 0.27 0.08 16.56
C THR A 66 1.40 0.93 17.11
N SER A 67 2.13 0.39 18.11
CA SER A 67 3.29 1.05 18.70
C SER A 67 4.48 1.15 17.74
N GLY A 68 4.48 0.39 16.64
CA GLY A 68 5.62 0.27 15.72
C GLY A 68 6.78 -0.55 16.31
N VAL A 69 6.54 -1.32 17.37
CA VAL A 69 7.53 -2.21 17.95
C VAL A 69 7.42 -3.58 17.31
N LYS A 70 8.55 -4.06 16.78
CA LYS A 70 8.66 -5.40 16.18
C LYS A 70 8.09 -6.46 17.13
N GLU A 71 7.33 -7.41 16.60
CA GLU A 71 6.60 -8.46 17.32
C GLU A 71 5.31 -7.96 18.02
N GLU A 72 5.25 -6.76 18.62
CA GLU A 72 3.98 -6.19 19.10
C GLU A 72 3.02 -5.90 17.96
N GLU A 73 3.54 -5.45 16.81
CA GLU A 73 2.76 -5.22 15.59
C GLU A 73 2.04 -6.48 15.11
N LEU A 74 2.57 -7.67 15.41
CA LEU A 74 1.93 -8.94 15.03
C LEU A 74 0.71 -9.23 15.91
N ASN A 75 0.73 -8.81 17.18
CA ASN A 75 -0.46 -8.91 18.04
C ASN A 75 -1.54 -7.95 17.55
N ASP A 76 -1.15 -6.72 17.19
CA ASP A 76 -2.07 -5.74 16.63
C ASP A 76 -2.67 -6.20 15.29
N LEU A 77 -1.85 -6.86 14.45
CA LEU A 77 -2.32 -7.49 13.23
C LEU A 77 -3.32 -8.60 13.53
N ARG A 78 -3.02 -9.49 14.47
CA ARG A 78 -3.96 -10.56 14.90
C ARG A 78 -5.30 -9.97 15.34
N ASP A 79 -5.28 -8.97 16.22
CA ASP A 79 -6.49 -8.37 16.77
C ASP A 79 -7.37 -7.72 15.70
N ILE A 80 -6.78 -7.04 14.70
CA ILE A 80 -7.58 -6.45 13.62
C ILE A 80 -8.16 -7.54 12.71
N LEU A 81 -7.44 -8.63 12.47
CA LEU A 81 -7.95 -9.79 11.72
C LEU A 81 -9.10 -10.48 12.45
N GLU A 82 -8.97 -10.72 13.75
CA GLU A 82 -10.05 -11.29 14.59
C GLU A 82 -11.30 -10.39 14.57
N SER A 83 -11.10 -9.08 14.66
CA SER A 83 -12.18 -8.09 14.56
C SER A 83 -12.88 -8.16 13.20
N ALA A 84 -12.12 -8.32 12.11
CA ALA A 84 -12.67 -8.44 10.76
C ALA A 84 -13.45 -9.76 10.57
N VAL A 85 -12.94 -10.88 11.10
CA VAL A 85 -13.65 -12.16 11.11
C VAL A 85 -14.98 -12.03 11.85
N SER A 86 -14.95 -11.50 13.07
CA SER A 86 -16.13 -11.34 13.91
C SER A 86 -17.19 -10.45 13.28
N LYS A 87 -16.75 -9.30 12.70
CA LYS A 87 -17.67 -8.27 12.22
C LYS A 87 -18.21 -8.54 10.81
N TYR A 88 -17.38 -9.12 9.95
CA TYR A 88 -17.67 -9.25 8.52
C TYR A 88 -17.70 -10.68 8.01
N SER A 89 -17.38 -11.68 8.86
CA SER A 89 -17.35 -13.11 8.50
C SER A 89 -16.45 -13.37 7.28
N ILE A 90 -15.27 -12.73 7.25
CA ILE A 90 -14.30 -12.97 6.18
C ILE A 90 -13.68 -14.37 6.30
N GLY A 91 -13.43 -15.02 5.17
CA GLY A 91 -12.75 -16.33 5.09
C GLY A 91 -11.30 -16.24 4.62
N GLY A 92 -10.82 -15.03 4.29
CA GLY A 92 -9.46 -14.83 3.83
C GLY A 92 -9.00 -13.39 3.88
N ILE A 93 -7.68 -13.23 3.74
CA ILE A 93 -6.96 -11.95 3.73
C ILE A 93 -6.18 -11.83 2.43
N VAL A 94 -6.19 -10.64 1.85
CA VAL A 94 -5.37 -10.27 0.70
C VAL A 94 -4.27 -9.33 1.15
N THR A 95 -3.05 -9.52 0.63
CA THR A 95 -1.92 -8.63 0.89
C THR A 95 -1.23 -8.19 -0.40
N GLY A 96 -0.62 -7.01 -0.36
CA GLY A 96 0.20 -6.48 -1.44
C GLY A 96 1.67 -6.91 -1.40
N ALA A 97 1.99 -7.99 -0.69
CA ALA A 97 3.37 -8.48 -0.60
C ALA A 97 3.87 -8.99 -1.95
N ILE A 98 5.04 -8.49 -2.39
CA ILE A 98 5.65 -8.83 -3.68
C ILE A 98 6.77 -9.86 -3.49
N ALA A 99 7.79 -9.56 -2.67
CA ALA A 99 8.94 -10.44 -2.46
C ALA A 99 9.40 -10.55 -1.00
N SER A 100 8.82 -9.78 -0.08
CA SER A 100 9.18 -9.79 1.33
C SER A 100 8.75 -11.07 2.03
N VAL A 101 9.66 -12.07 2.09
CA VAL A 101 9.45 -13.31 2.85
C VAL A 101 9.18 -13.01 4.32
N TYR A 102 9.80 -11.96 4.86
CA TYR A 102 9.59 -11.53 6.25
C TYR A 102 8.12 -11.19 6.52
N GLN A 103 7.52 -10.35 5.67
CA GLN A 103 6.12 -9.95 5.81
C GLN A 103 5.18 -11.11 5.53
N SER A 104 5.34 -11.78 4.38
CA SER A 104 4.42 -12.83 3.93
C SER A 104 4.36 -14.00 4.90
N SER A 105 5.50 -14.48 5.43
CA SER A 105 5.52 -15.62 6.35
C SER A 105 4.82 -15.33 7.68
N ARG A 106 4.93 -14.10 8.20
CA ARG A 106 4.27 -13.70 9.44
C ARG A 106 2.76 -13.55 9.27
N ILE A 107 2.33 -12.89 8.20
CA ILE A 107 0.92 -12.76 7.88
C ILE A 107 0.31 -14.14 7.65
N GLN A 108 0.98 -14.99 6.86
CA GLN A 108 0.53 -16.37 6.60
C GLN A 108 0.37 -17.18 7.89
N LYS A 109 1.32 -17.05 8.83
CA LYS A 109 1.23 -17.75 10.11
C LYS A 109 0.00 -17.33 10.90
N ILE A 110 -0.25 -16.02 11.02
CA ILE A 110 -1.42 -15.52 11.74
C ILE A 110 -2.71 -15.95 11.04
N CYS A 111 -2.77 -15.89 9.71
CA CYS A 111 -3.91 -16.38 8.95
C CYS A 111 -4.18 -17.87 9.21
N ASN A 112 -3.13 -18.71 9.19
CA ASN A 112 -3.25 -20.15 9.50
C ASN A 112 -3.79 -20.39 10.91
N ASP A 113 -3.29 -19.66 11.92
CA ASP A 113 -3.74 -19.75 13.30
C ASP A 113 -5.23 -19.37 13.46
N LEU A 114 -5.74 -18.46 12.63
CA LEU A 114 -7.12 -18.00 12.61
C LEU A 114 -8.02 -18.77 11.63
N GLY A 115 -7.49 -19.76 10.92
CA GLY A 115 -8.24 -20.51 9.92
C GLY A 115 -8.61 -19.71 8.67
N LEU A 116 -7.84 -18.66 8.35
CA LEU A 116 -8.04 -17.79 7.21
C LEU A 116 -7.14 -18.20 6.03
N TRP A 117 -7.66 -18.06 4.81
CA TRP A 117 -6.84 -18.08 3.60
C TRP A 117 -6.01 -16.79 3.51
N CYS A 118 -4.76 -16.90 3.04
CA CYS A 118 -3.90 -15.75 2.79
C CYS A 118 -3.56 -15.69 1.30
N PHE A 119 -3.96 -14.62 0.63
CA PHE A 119 -3.77 -14.41 -0.80
C PHE A 119 -2.75 -13.30 -1.02
N ASN A 120 -1.72 -13.61 -1.80
CA ASN A 120 -0.68 -12.66 -2.22
C ASN A 120 -0.68 -12.57 -3.76
N PRO A 121 -1.62 -11.86 -4.39
CA PRO A 121 -1.76 -11.86 -5.86
C PRO A 121 -0.52 -11.37 -6.59
N LEU A 122 0.30 -10.55 -5.94
CA LEU A 122 1.50 -9.94 -6.51
C LEU A 122 2.78 -10.73 -6.18
N TRP A 123 2.66 -11.90 -5.53
CA TRP A 123 3.83 -12.64 -5.07
C TRP A 123 4.78 -12.99 -6.20
N GLN A 124 6.02 -12.50 -6.11
CA GLN A 124 7.10 -12.65 -7.10
C GLN A 124 6.75 -12.12 -8.50
N MET A 125 5.80 -11.21 -8.60
CA MET A 125 5.53 -10.50 -9.86
C MET A 125 6.77 -9.69 -10.26
N PRO A 126 7.24 -9.78 -11.52
CA PRO A 126 8.31 -8.92 -12.01
C PRO A 126 7.93 -7.45 -11.83
N GLN A 127 8.87 -6.64 -11.32
CA GLN A 127 8.57 -5.23 -10.98
C GLN A 127 8.13 -4.41 -12.20
N LYS A 128 8.68 -4.72 -13.38
CA LYS A 128 8.26 -4.12 -14.64
C LYS A 128 6.78 -4.42 -14.94
N ASP A 129 6.36 -5.67 -14.77
CA ASP A 129 5.00 -6.10 -15.05
C ASP A 129 4.02 -5.44 -14.06
N LEU A 130 4.42 -5.33 -12.79
CA LEU A 130 3.64 -4.61 -11.78
C LEU A 130 3.41 -3.14 -12.18
N LEU A 131 4.47 -2.43 -12.59
CA LEU A 131 4.35 -1.04 -13.04
C LEU A 131 3.51 -0.91 -14.32
N GLN A 132 3.62 -1.86 -15.25
CA GLN A 132 2.78 -1.89 -16.45
C GLN A 132 1.31 -2.15 -16.11
N ASP A 133 1.03 -3.02 -15.14
CA ASP A 133 -0.33 -3.30 -14.68
C ASP A 133 -0.98 -2.08 -14.02
N LEU A 134 -0.21 -1.29 -13.25
CA LEU A 134 -0.72 -0.02 -12.71
C LEU A 134 -1.23 0.90 -13.83
N LEU A 135 -0.44 1.04 -14.91
CA LEU A 135 -0.80 1.88 -16.06
C LEU A 135 -1.99 1.30 -16.83
N SER A 136 -1.97 -0.01 -17.13
CA SER A 136 -2.98 -0.68 -17.92
C SER A 136 -4.35 -0.78 -17.24
N LYS A 137 -4.35 -0.75 -15.90
CA LYS A 137 -5.56 -0.80 -15.06
C LYS A 137 -6.01 0.60 -14.61
N ASP A 138 -5.46 1.68 -15.19
CA ASP A 138 -5.81 3.07 -14.88
C ASP A 138 -5.71 3.41 -13.38
N ILE A 139 -4.70 2.88 -12.67
CA ILE A 139 -4.45 3.16 -11.26
C ILE A 139 -3.58 4.41 -11.16
N ALA A 140 -4.19 5.56 -10.91
CA ALA A 140 -3.50 6.82 -10.72
C ALA A 140 -2.92 6.93 -9.30
N SER A 141 -1.61 7.02 -9.22
CA SER A 141 -0.89 7.14 -7.95
C SER A 141 0.23 8.18 -8.03
N ILE A 142 0.61 8.71 -6.88
CA ILE A 142 1.72 9.65 -6.72
C ILE A 142 2.79 9.06 -5.80
N ILE A 143 4.02 9.50 -5.98
CA ILE A 143 5.14 9.16 -5.08
C ILE A 143 5.03 10.01 -3.82
N THR A 144 4.94 9.38 -2.65
CA THR A 144 4.83 10.05 -1.35
C THR A 144 6.07 9.88 -0.49
N GLY A 145 6.97 8.97 -0.85
CA GLY A 145 8.24 8.78 -0.17
C GLY A 145 9.34 8.37 -1.13
N VAL A 146 10.57 8.78 -0.83
CA VAL A 146 11.79 8.36 -1.50
C VAL A 146 12.88 8.07 -0.47
N ALA A 147 13.67 7.01 -0.66
CA ALA A 147 14.72 6.61 0.29
C ALA A 147 15.90 5.90 -0.41
N ALA A 148 16.41 6.46 -1.49
CA ALA A 148 17.61 5.96 -2.17
C ALA A 148 18.26 7.03 -3.06
N GLU A 149 19.56 6.96 -3.26
CA GLU A 149 20.18 7.61 -4.40
C GLU A 149 19.71 6.88 -5.68
N PRO A 150 19.25 7.54 -6.71
CA PRO A 150 19.42 8.93 -7.10
C PRO A 150 18.18 9.81 -6.97
N PHE A 151 17.26 9.49 -6.10
CA PHE A 151 16.04 10.29 -5.95
C PHE A 151 16.32 11.64 -5.29
N ASP A 152 15.72 12.70 -5.83
CA ASP A 152 15.69 14.04 -5.26
C ASP A 152 14.25 14.45 -4.89
N ASP A 153 14.07 15.68 -4.42
CA ASP A 153 12.77 16.20 -3.99
C ASP A 153 11.75 16.37 -5.11
N SER A 154 12.19 16.38 -6.38
CA SER A 154 11.31 16.47 -7.55
C SER A 154 10.47 15.20 -7.76
N TRP A 155 10.90 14.08 -7.18
CA TRP A 155 10.15 12.85 -7.23
C TRP A 155 8.94 12.83 -6.31
N LEU A 156 8.98 13.59 -5.22
CA LEU A 156 7.86 13.70 -4.29
C LEU A 156 6.67 14.44 -4.94
N GLY A 157 5.51 13.81 -4.95
CA GLY A 157 4.29 14.29 -5.58
C GLY A 157 4.21 14.01 -7.09
N ARG A 158 5.21 13.35 -7.67
CA ARG A 158 5.21 12.98 -9.07
C ARG A 158 4.21 11.83 -9.31
N SER A 159 3.40 11.96 -10.36
CA SER A 159 2.51 10.88 -10.81
C SER A 159 3.33 9.70 -11.35
N ILE A 160 2.88 8.48 -11.03
CA ILE A 160 3.43 7.24 -11.60
C ILE A 160 2.74 7.00 -12.94
N ASP A 161 3.09 7.81 -13.92
CA ASP A 161 2.66 7.70 -15.33
C ASP A 161 3.70 6.94 -16.17
N SER A 162 3.45 6.78 -17.47
CA SER A 162 4.36 6.08 -18.39
C SER A 162 5.77 6.68 -18.37
N ARG A 163 5.89 8.01 -18.35
CA ARG A 163 7.18 8.70 -18.30
C ARG A 163 7.90 8.45 -16.97
N CYS A 164 7.16 8.40 -15.87
CA CYS A 164 7.73 8.05 -14.56
C CYS A 164 8.26 6.62 -14.57
N VAL A 165 7.47 5.67 -15.10
CA VAL A 165 7.86 4.27 -15.23
C VAL A 165 9.12 4.13 -16.10
N ASP A 166 9.21 4.79 -17.26
CA ASP A 166 10.41 4.77 -18.10
C ASP A 166 11.65 5.26 -17.33
N ASN A 167 11.50 6.32 -16.53
CA ASN A 167 12.60 6.84 -15.71
C ASN A 167 13.00 5.85 -14.60
N LEU A 168 12.05 5.21 -13.93
CA LEU A 168 12.32 4.20 -12.91
C LEU A 168 13.07 3.00 -13.49
N MET A 169 12.67 2.53 -14.68
CA MET A 169 13.36 1.46 -15.40
C MET A 169 14.77 1.85 -15.83
N ALA A 170 15.00 3.11 -16.22
CA ALA A 170 16.35 3.62 -16.52
C ALA A 170 17.24 3.68 -15.26
N LEU A 171 16.64 4.04 -14.10
CA LEU A 171 17.34 4.05 -12.81
C LEU A 171 17.66 2.65 -12.30
N GLU A 172 16.82 1.66 -12.54
CA GLU A 172 17.15 0.25 -12.28
C GLU A 172 18.45 -0.16 -12.96
N LEU A 173 18.62 0.19 -14.24
CA LEU A 173 19.82 -0.15 -15.01
C LEU A 173 21.08 0.58 -14.52
N SER A 174 20.95 1.86 -14.14
CA SER A 174 22.08 2.71 -13.80
C SER A 174 22.45 2.68 -12.31
N HIS A 175 21.47 2.53 -11.41
CA HIS A 175 21.64 2.63 -9.96
C HIS A 175 21.21 1.38 -9.20
N ARG A 176 20.67 0.37 -9.90
CA ARG A 176 20.23 -0.92 -9.33
C ARG A 176 19.16 -0.75 -8.24
N ILE A 177 18.29 0.24 -8.39
CA ILE A 177 17.11 0.38 -7.52
C ILE A 177 16.06 -0.69 -7.88
N ASN A 178 15.13 -0.94 -6.98
CA ASN A 178 13.91 -1.67 -7.30
C ASN A 178 12.88 -0.68 -7.89
N PRO A 179 12.56 -0.74 -9.18
CA PRO A 179 11.74 0.30 -9.84
C PRO A 179 10.32 0.37 -9.29
N ALA A 180 9.78 -0.74 -8.75
CA ALA A 180 8.49 -0.74 -8.05
C ALA A 180 8.61 -0.39 -6.56
N GLY A 181 9.81 -0.10 -6.02
CA GLY A 181 10.01 0.31 -4.64
C GLY A 181 9.97 -0.82 -3.61
N GLU A 182 10.18 -2.08 -4.02
CA GLU A 182 10.12 -3.24 -3.10
C GLU A 182 11.17 -3.19 -1.99
N GLY A 183 12.28 -2.48 -2.19
CA GLY A 183 13.31 -2.24 -1.17
C GLY A 183 13.03 -1.02 -0.28
N GLY A 184 11.89 -0.34 -0.44
CA GLY A 184 11.58 0.91 0.26
C GLY A 184 12.13 2.15 -0.44
N GLU A 185 12.65 2.02 -1.67
CA GLU A 185 13.22 3.14 -2.44
C GLU A 185 12.16 4.20 -2.76
N ILE A 186 10.94 3.78 -3.02
CA ILE A 186 9.78 4.66 -3.23
C ILE A 186 8.55 4.16 -2.48
N GLU A 187 7.79 5.09 -1.94
CA GLU A 187 6.46 4.90 -1.38
C GLU A 187 5.44 5.66 -2.22
N SER A 188 4.21 5.18 -2.25
CA SER A 188 3.17 5.74 -3.12
C SER A 188 1.82 5.86 -2.43
N PHE A 189 0.95 6.71 -2.99
CA PHE A 189 -0.42 6.89 -2.57
C PHE A 189 -1.35 6.91 -3.79
N VAL A 190 -2.38 6.06 -3.79
CA VAL A 190 -3.37 5.99 -4.89
C VAL A 190 -4.40 7.10 -4.72
N ILE A 191 -4.57 7.92 -5.76
CA ILE A 191 -5.49 9.05 -5.76
C ILE A 191 -6.76 8.83 -6.58
N ASN A 192 -6.68 7.90 -7.55
CA ASN A 192 -7.83 7.46 -8.35
C ASN A 192 -7.58 6.06 -8.94
N ALA A 193 -8.66 5.29 -9.11
CA ALA A 193 -8.54 3.94 -9.67
C ALA A 193 -9.95 3.37 -9.98
N PRO A 194 -10.08 2.24 -10.71
CA PRO A 194 -11.37 1.72 -11.16
C PRO A 194 -12.41 1.44 -10.07
N LEU A 195 -12.00 1.11 -8.86
CA LEU A 195 -12.93 0.88 -7.75
C LEU A 195 -13.32 2.17 -6.99
N PHE A 196 -12.74 3.32 -7.33
CA PHE A 196 -13.10 4.60 -6.75
C PHE A 196 -14.35 5.16 -7.43
N ASN A 197 -15.35 5.54 -6.65
CA ASN A 197 -16.53 6.26 -7.13
C ASN A 197 -16.28 7.77 -7.23
N LYS A 198 -15.24 8.24 -6.55
CA LYS A 198 -14.77 9.63 -6.50
C LYS A 198 -13.26 9.63 -6.44
N TYR A 199 -12.59 10.58 -7.10
CA TYR A 199 -11.15 10.71 -6.98
C TYR A 199 -10.73 11.55 -5.77
N ILE A 200 -9.50 11.37 -5.30
CA ILE A 200 -8.93 12.16 -4.20
C ILE A 200 -8.19 13.36 -4.78
N ASN A 201 -8.69 14.54 -4.47
CA ASN A 201 -8.03 15.79 -4.80
C ASN A 201 -7.18 16.28 -3.63
N ILE A 202 -5.86 16.32 -3.81
CA ILE A 202 -4.89 16.83 -2.82
C ILE A 202 -4.68 18.31 -3.08
N THR A 203 -5.14 19.16 -2.16
CA THR A 203 -5.06 20.63 -2.31
C THR A 203 -3.87 21.25 -1.58
N SER A 204 -3.34 20.58 -0.58
CA SER A 204 -2.21 21.08 0.18
C SER A 204 -1.30 19.94 0.64
N TYR A 205 0.00 20.13 0.47
CA TYR A 205 1.02 19.19 0.93
C TYR A 205 2.33 19.91 1.26
N GLN A 206 3.17 19.26 2.04
CA GLN A 206 4.53 19.72 2.36
C GLN A 206 5.55 18.63 2.03
N LYS A 207 6.65 19.02 1.40
CA LYS A 207 7.77 18.12 1.13
C LYS A 207 8.82 18.27 2.23
N HIS A 208 9.30 17.15 2.74
CA HIS A 208 10.43 17.04 3.63
C HIS A 208 11.48 16.19 2.93
N TYR A 209 12.65 16.74 2.67
CA TYR A 209 13.70 16.05 1.93
C TYR A 209 15.08 16.37 2.50
N SER A 210 15.89 15.35 2.71
CA SER A 210 17.30 15.47 3.11
C SER A 210 18.05 14.17 2.79
N ASN A 211 19.26 14.26 2.26
CA ASN A 211 20.18 13.14 2.09
C ASN A 211 19.56 11.92 1.37
N PHE A 212 19.00 12.11 0.18
CA PHE A 212 18.36 11.07 -0.64
C PHE A 212 17.16 10.38 0.03
N SER A 213 16.65 10.96 1.09
CA SER A 213 15.44 10.50 1.77
C SER A 213 14.45 11.66 1.88
N GLY A 214 13.18 11.39 1.59
CA GLY A 214 12.15 12.41 1.68
C GLY A 214 10.75 11.83 1.73
N ARG A 215 9.84 12.65 2.23
CA ARG A 215 8.40 12.34 2.27
C ARG A 215 7.57 13.53 1.85
N LEU A 216 6.43 13.25 1.26
CA LEU A 216 5.37 14.20 0.99
C LEU A 216 4.30 14.02 2.06
N GLU A 217 4.12 15.04 2.87
CA GLU A 217 3.08 15.09 3.90
C GLU A 217 1.85 15.78 3.32
N ILE A 218 0.77 15.02 3.12
CA ILE A 218 -0.50 15.57 2.67
C ILE A 218 -1.13 16.34 3.84
N LYS A 219 -1.47 17.59 3.63
CA LYS A 219 -2.09 18.46 4.65
C LYS A 219 -3.60 18.55 4.47
N GLU A 220 -4.04 18.58 3.21
CA GLU A 220 -5.47 18.69 2.88
C GLU A 220 -5.77 17.88 1.63
N ALA A 221 -6.80 17.06 1.70
CA ALA A 221 -7.35 16.31 0.57
C ALA A 221 -8.87 16.09 0.78
N PHE A 222 -9.60 15.96 -0.31
CA PHE A 222 -11.04 15.68 -0.29
C PHE A 222 -11.47 14.86 -1.51
N LEU A 223 -12.69 14.33 -1.48
CA LEU A 223 -13.27 13.54 -2.56
C LEU A 223 -14.04 14.44 -3.53
N GLU A 224 -13.76 14.34 -4.81
CA GLU A 224 -14.48 14.97 -5.92
C GLU A 224 -15.16 13.97 -6.84
#